data_fdaff7f4e987ccdeb7cad90d2a398ead
#
_entry.id   fdaff7f4e987ccdeb7cad90d2a398ead
#
_cell.length_a   1.000
_cell.length_b   1.000
_cell.length_c   1.000
_cell.angle_alpha   90.00
_cell.angle_beta   90.00
_cell.angle_gamma   90.00
#
_symmetry.space_group_name_H-M   'P 1'
#
loop_
_entity.id
_entity.type
_entity.pdbx_description
1 polymer ?
#
loop_
_entity_poly.entity_id
_entity_poly.type
_entity_poly.pdbx_seq_one_letter_code
_entity_poly.pdbx_strand_id
1 'polypeptide(L)'
;FQAEDGIRDVERSRGLGDVYKRQNTICSGTSIGANCKIFHNTSLGETPQDMKYDGEKTQTIIGDNVTIRESVTINRGTVAFGKTLVGNNVLLMTGTHIAHDCIVGNNVVMANLATLGGHVEIGDWANIGGGVMVHQFVKVGTQSLIGGGFTAKQDVPPYIIVSGAPLRFVGINKIGLERRGFGKETREIIKQAYRKYFVSKLNRGQAIDYIKRSLPQIEEIKNIVEFIDSSERGII
;
A
#
# COMPACT_ATOMS: atom_id res chain seq x y z
N PHE A 1 -3.74 3.77 21.58
CA PHE A 1 -2.49 4.09 22.30
C PHE A 1 -1.82 5.28 21.58
N GLN A 2 -1.51 6.33 22.32
CA GLN A 2 -0.70 7.46 21.85
C GLN A 2 0.63 7.46 22.60
N ALA A 3 1.73 7.55 21.89
CA ALA A 3 3.03 7.77 22.50
C ALA A 3 3.19 9.27 22.79
N GLU A 4 3.14 9.63 24.05
CA GLU A 4 3.48 10.98 24.53
C GLU A 4 5.00 11.09 24.71
N ASP A 5 5.54 12.26 24.47
CA ASP A 5 6.95 12.68 24.55
C ASP A 5 7.97 11.60 24.98
N GLY A 6 8.69 11.03 24.04
CA GLY A 6 9.79 10.09 24.26
C GLY A 6 9.67 8.79 23.48
N ILE A 7 10.78 8.09 23.35
CA ILE A 7 10.83 6.72 22.84
C ILE A 7 10.31 5.82 23.95
N ARG A 8 9.22 5.08 23.68
CA ARG A 8 8.77 4.02 24.60
C ARG A 8 9.09 2.66 24.02
N ASP A 9 9.83 1.88 24.76
CA ASP A 9 10.01 0.45 24.50
C ASP A 9 8.75 -0.28 24.96
N VAL A 10 8.02 -0.89 24.04
CA VAL A 10 6.88 -1.76 24.38
C VAL A 10 7.39 -3.16 24.58
N GLU A 11 7.54 -3.54 25.83
CA GLU A 11 8.00 -4.84 26.25
C GLU A 11 6.84 -5.83 26.42
N ARG A 12 6.89 -6.97 25.74
CA ARG A 12 6.14 -8.18 26.12
C ARG A 12 7.13 -9.29 26.38
N SER A 13 7.60 -9.41 27.61
CA SER A 13 8.48 -10.49 28.00
C SER A 13 7.76 -11.61 28.77
N ARG A 14 8.11 -12.85 28.45
CA ARG A 14 7.92 -14.00 29.33
C ARG A 14 9.32 -14.44 29.82
N GLY A 15 9.86 -13.71 30.78
CA GLY A 15 11.14 -14.05 31.41
C GLY A 15 12.27 -13.06 31.15
N LEU A 16 13.17 -12.88 32.11
CA LEU A 16 14.26 -11.91 32.14
C LEU A 16 15.27 -12.02 30.95
N GLY A 17 15.40 -13.18 30.34
CA GLY A 17 16.31 -13.41 29.22
C GLY A 17 15.80 -12.91 27.87
N ASP A 18 14.51 -12.61 27.73
CA ASP A 18 13.90 -12.15 26.48
C ASP A 18 13.68 -10.63 26.41
N VAL A 19 13.83 -9.93 27.52
CA VAL A 19 13.46 -8.52 27.71
C VAL A 19 14.14 -7.61 26.71
N TYR A 20 15.44 -7.73 26.49
CA TYR A 20 16.16 -6.89 25.54
C TYR A 20 16.23 -7.46 24.11
N LYS A 21 15.78 -8.69 23.90
CA LYS A 21 15.81 -9.36 22.58
C LYS A 21 14.56 -9.13 21.73
N ARG A 22 13.51 -8.53 22.31
CA ARG A 22 12.21 -8.34 21.66
C ARG A 22 11.71 -6.88 21.74
N GLN A 23 12.63 -5.94 21.70
CA GLN A 23 12.31 -4.51 21.80
C GLN A 23 11.70 -3.98 20.51
N ASN A 24 10.78 -3.02 20.66
CA ASN A 24 10.21 -2.23 19.60
C ASN A 24 10.39 -0.74 19.93
N THR A 25 10.69 0.07 18.92
CA THR A 25 10.75 1.52 19.06
C THR A 25 9.44 2.12 18.55
N ILE A 26 8.73 2.85 19.42
CA ILE A 26 7.54 3.61 19.06
C ILE A 26 7.80 5.06 19.41
N CYS A 27 7.98 5.88 18.37
CA CYS A 27 8.33 7.28 18.53
C CYS A 27 7.11 8.15 18.84
N SER A 28 7.33 9.30 19.48
CA SER A 28 6.28 10.28 19.76
C SER A 28 5.53 10.69 18.48
N GLY A 29 4.25 11.03 18.59
CA GLY A 29 3.39 11.32 17.43
C GLY A 29 2.86 10.06 16.71
N THR A 30 3.13 8.86 17.24
CA THR A 30 2.57 7.60 16.73
C THR A 30 1.27 7.26 17.46
N SER A 31 0.20 7.03 16.69
CA SER A 31 -1.09 6.51 17.18
C SER A 31 -1.33 5.12 16.63
N ILE A 32 -1.75 4.19 17.49
CA ILE A 32 -2.01 2.79 17.12
C ILE A 32 -3.42 2.42 17.60
N GLY A 33 -4.23 1.91 16.67
CA GLY A 33 -5.59 1.48 16.93
C GLY A 33 -5.70 0.21 17.78
N ALA A 34 -6.90 -0.30 17.89
CA ALA A 34 -7.22 -1.46 18.72
C ALA A 34 -6.77 -2.79 18.07
N ASN A 35 -6.53 -3.81 18.94
CA ASN A 35 -6.26 -5.19 18.55
C ASN A 35 -5.04 -5.38 17.62
N CYS A 36 -4.10 -4.45 17.59
CA CYS A 36 -2.87 -4.57 16.82
C CYS A 36 -1.91 -5.60 17.43
N LYS A 37 -1.19 -6.31 16.56
CA LYS A 37 -0.14 -7.26 16.92
C LYS A 37 1.19 -6.75 16.40
N ILE A 38 2.11 -6.40 17.29
CA ILE A 38 3.42 -5.85 16.94
C ILE A 38 4.50 -6.84 17.40
N PHE A 39 5.29 -7.28 16.43
CA PHE A 39 6.39 -8.22 16.66
C PHE A 39 7.69 -7.43 16.90
N HIS A 40 8.73 -8.11 17.34
CA HIS A 40 9.97 -7.51 17.79
C HIS A 40 10.78 -6.81 16.67
N ASN A 41 11.69 -5.93 17.08
CA ASN A 41 12.59 -5.15 16.22
C ASN A 41 11.86 -4.21 15.24
N THR A 42 10.64 -3.79 15.54
CA THR A 42 9.93 -2.80 14.73
C THR A 42 10.33 -1.38 15.15
N SER A 43 10.31 -0.46 14.17
CA SER A 43 10.47 0.97 14.42
C SER A 43 9.29 1.72 13.80
N LEU A 44 8.45 2.31 14.67
CA LEU A 44 7.18 2.95 14.26
C LEU A 44 7.23 4.45 14.57
N GLY A 45 7.05 5.26 13.53
CA GLY A 45 7.02 6.71 13.65
C GLY A 45 8.40 7.36 13.76
N GLU A 46 9.46 6.69 13.33
CA GLU A 46 10.80 7.27 13.26
C GLU A 46 10.84 8.45 12.26
N THR A 47 11.83 9.31 12.40
CA THR A 47 12.03 10.47 11.53
C THR A 47 12.12 10.04 10.06
N PRO A 48 11.59 10.87 9.13
CA PRO A 48 11.72 10.61 7.70
C PRO A 48 13.18 10.50 7.26
N GLN A 49 13.44 9.60 6.31
CA GLN A 49 14.71 9.51 5.62
C GLN A 49 14.75 10.53 4.47
N ASP A 50 14.42 11.77 4.76
CA ASP A 50 14.40 12.89 3.82
C ASP A 50 15.33 13.99 4.37
N MET A 51 16.30 14.40 3.56
CA MET A 51 17.27 15.44 3.94
C MET A 51 16.64 16.82 4.18
N LYS A 52 15.39 17.02 3.75
CA LYS A 52 14.65 18.26 3.97
C LYS A 52 13.90 18.30 5.31
N TYR A 53 13.80 17.16 5.99
CA TYR A 53 13.12 17.08 7.28
C TYR A 53 13.95 17.81 8.35
N ASP A 54 13.33 18.79 9.02
CA ASP A 54 13.98 19.66 10.03
C ASP A 54 13.33 19.55 11.42
N GLY A 55 12.79 18.37 11.75
CA GLY A 55 12.22 18.08 13.07
C GLY A 55 10.77 18.53 13.25
N GLU A 56 10.02 18.67 12.18
CA GLU A 56 8.62 19.06 12.19
C GLU A 56 7.74 18.08 12.97
N LYS A 57 6.73 18.60 13.67
CA LYS A 57 5.76 17.81 14.43
C LYS A 57 4.78 17.12 13.48
N THR A 58 5.11 15.92 13.07
CA THR A 58 4.31 15.09 12.17
C THR A 58 3.94 13.77 12.81
N GLN A 59 3.08 12.99 12.19
CA GLN A 59 2.44 11.83 12.79
C GLN A 59 2.63 10.54 11.99
N THR A 60 2.49 9.43 12.69
CA THR A 60 2.23 8.09 12.13
C THR A 60 0.92 7.57 12.73
N ILE A 61 -0.04 7.23 11.88
CA ILE A 61 -1.35 6.74 12.34
C ILE A 61 -1.57 5.34 11.81
N ILE A 62 -1.76 4.39 12.71
CA ILE A 62 -1.98 2.97 12.41
C ILE A 62 -3.39 2.61 12.89
N GLY A 63 -4.20 2.06 12.00
CA GLY A 63 -5.59 1.67 12.27
C GLY A 63 -5.72 0.44 13.14
N ASP A 64 -6.92 -0.13 13.16
CA ASP A 64 -7.28 -1.28 13.98
C ASP A 64 -6.89 -2.62 13.34
N ASN A 65 -6.70 -3.65 14.17
CA ASN A 65 -6.45 -5.04 13.74
C ASN A 65 -5.22 -5.19 12.82
N VAL A 66 -4.23 -4.31 12.92
CA VAL A 66 -3.01 -4.35 12.11
C VAL A 66 -2.04 -5.36 12.71
N THR A 67 -1.48 -6.22 11.84
CA THR A 67 -0.40 -7.12 12.22
C THR A 67 0.91 -6.62 11.62
N ILE A 68 1.84 -6.24 12.47
CA ILE A 68 3.17 -5.73 12.13
C ILE A 68 4.20 -6.78 12.54
N ARG A 69 4.79 -7.44 11.55
CA ARG A 69 5.77 -8.50 11.78
C ARG A 69 7.16 -7.91 12.09
N GLU A 70 8.12 -8.81 12.27
CA GLU A 70 9.46 -8.50 12.74
C GLU A 70 10.18 -7.51 11.80
N SER A 71 10.94 -6.59 12.37
CA SER A 71 11.81 -5.65 11.66
C SER A 71 11.08 -4.75 10.65
N VAL A 72 9.80 -4.52 10.83
CA VAL A 72 9.05 -3.54 10.04
C VAL A 72 9.43 -2.13 10.48
N THR A 73 9.58 -1.22 9.52
CA THR A 73 9.84 0.19 9.78
C THR A 73 8.80 1.08 9.12
N ILE A 74 8.30 2.07 9.85
CA ILE A 74 7.32 3.06 9.36
C ILE A 74 7.82 4.43 9.78
N ASN A 75 8.12 5.32 8.81
CA ASN A 75 8.48 6.69 9.10
C ASN A 75 7.23 7.57 9.27
N ARG A 76 7.33 8.63 10.07
CA ARG A 76 6.28 9.67 10.17
C ARG A 76 6.23 10.51 8.91
N GLY A 77 5.19 11.31 8.74
CA GLY A 77 5.09 12.24 7.63
C GLY A 77 6.10 13.38 7.67
N THR A 78 6.14 14.17 6.60
CA THR A 78 6.82 15.47 6.49
C THR A 78 5.79 16.59 6.51
N VAL A 79 6.20 17.83 6.37
CA VAL A 79 5.28 19.00 6.23
C VAL A 79 4.34 18.88 5.01
N ALA A 80 4.70 18.08 4.01
CA ALA A 80 3.95 17.95 2.77
C ALA A 80 2.55 17.36 3.00
N PHE A 81 2.43 16.34 3.86
CA PHE A 81 1.14 15.73 4.21
C PHE A 81 0.90 15.68 5.74
N GLY A 82 1.96 15.84 6.53
CA GLY A 82 1.91 15.91 8.01
C GLY A 82 1.80 14.54 8.68
N LYS A 83 1.61 13.46 7.94
CA LYS A 83 1.39 12.13 8.52
C LYS A 83 1.66 10.99 7.54
N THR A 84 1.97 9.82 8.08
CA THR A 84 1.92 8.53 7.37
C THR A 84 0.74 7.73 7.92
N LEU A 85 -0.07 7.14 7.03
CA LEU A 85 -1.30 6.43 7.39
C LEU A 85 -1.22 4.95 7.03
N VAL A 86 -1.62 4.10 7.95
CA VAL A 86 -1.87 2.67 7.72
C VAL A 86 -3.30 2.37 8.17
N GLY A 87 -4.12 1.89 7.24
CA GLY A 87 -5.53 1.56 7.48
C GLY A 87 -5.73 0.34 8.38
N ASN A 88 -6.96 -0.15 8.39
CA ASN A 88 -7.38 -1.26 9.24
C ASN A 88 -7.13 -2.63 8.59
N ASN A 89 -6.99 -3.68 9.41
CA ASN A 89 -6.83 -5.07 8.98
C ASN A 89 -5.62 -5.29 8.04
N VAL A 90 -4.56 -4.51 8.20
CA VAL A 90 -3.35 -4.57 7.37
C VAL A 90 -2.38 -5.61 7.92
N LEU A 91 -1.75 -6.36 7.01
CA LEU A 91 -0.64 -7.25 7.33
C LEU A 91 0.65 -6.72 6.72
N LEU A 92 1.58 -6.30 7.58
CA LEU A 92 2.94 -5.94 7.20
C LEU A 92 3.85 -7.11 7.58
N MET A 93 4.35 -7.84 6.58
CA MET A 93 5.23 -8.99 6.83
C MET A 93 6.67 -8.52 7.12
N THR A 94 7.49 -9.46 7.54
CA THR A 94 8.86 -9.22 8.03
C THR A 94 9.67 -8.32 7.10
N GLY A 95 10.28 -7.29 7.67
CA GLY A 95 11.19 -6.37 6.98
C GLY A 95 10.53 -5.42 5.98
N THR A 96 9.20 -5.26 6.01
CA THR A 96 8.55 -4.23 5.18
C THR A 96 8.94 -2.83 5.64
N HIS A 97 9.03 -1.90 4.69
CA HIS A 97 9.29 -0.50 4.95
C HIS A 97 8.21 0.40 4.35
N ILE A 98 7.72 1.33 5.16
CA ILE A 98 6.79 2.39 4.73
C ILE A 98 7.48 3.73 5.01
N ALA A 99 7.85 4.44 3.95
CA ALA A 99 8.44 5.77 4.07
C ALA A 99 7.38 6.83 4.46
N HIS A 100 7.85 8.06 4.61
CA HIS A 100 7.06 9.21 5.01
C HIS A 100 5.91 9.54 4.04
N ASP A 101 4.84 10.11 4.55
CA ASP A 101 3.68 10.60 3.79
C ASP A 101 2.95 9.55 2.95
N CYS A 102 3.20 8.26 3.22
CA CYS A 102 2.47 7.17 2.58
C CYS A 102 1.05 7.02 3.13
N ILE A 103 0.15 6.59 2.26
CA ILE A 103 -1.21 6.19 2.61
C ILE A 103 -1.37 4.72 2.23
N VAL A 104 -1.55 3.86 3.22
CA VAL A 104 -1.86 2.44 3.03
C VAL A 104 -3.31 2.22 3.43
N GLY A 105 -4.13 1.76 2.50
CA GLY A 105 -5.55 1.52 2.70
C GLY A 105 -5.85 0.33 3.61
N ASN A 106 -7.11 -0.07 3.66
CA ASN A 106 -7.58 -1.17 4.50
C ASN A 106 -7.34 -2.53 3.84
N ASN A 107 -7.19 -3.57 4.67
CA ASN A 107 -7.05 -4.96 4.23
C ASN A 107 -5.87 -5.19 3.25
N VAL A 108 -4.86 -4.34 3.30
CA VAL A 108 -3.66 -4.45 2.47
C VAL A 108 -2.73 -5.52 3.05
N VAL A 109 -2.09 -6.27 2.15
CA VAL A 109 -1.02 -7.20 2.51
C VAL A 109 0.27 -6.75 1.84
N MET A 110 1.29 -6.47 2.64
CA MET A 110 2.66 -6.25 2.19
C MET A 110 3.51 -7.45 2.59
N ALA A 111 3.95 -8.20 1.59
CA ALA A 111 4.78 -9.39 1.82
C ALA A 111 6.22 -8.99 2.21
N ASN A 112 7.00 -9.97 2.66
CA ASN A 112 8.35 -9.77 3.19
C ASN A 112 9.19 -8.84 2.32
N LEU A 113 9.87 -7.88 2.96
CA LEU A 113 10.79 -6.93 2.32
C LEU A 113 10.17 -5.98 1.29
N ALA A 114 8.83 -5.91 1.21
CA ALA A 114 8.17 -4.91 0.37
C ALA A 114 8.47 -3.51 0.92
N THR A 115 8.82 -2.58 0.02
CA THR A 115 9.31 -1.25 0.38
C THR A 115 8.53 -0.18 -0.37
N LEU A 116 7.99 0.80 0.35
CA LEU A 116 7.33 1.97 -0.22
C LEU A 116 8.25 3.19 -0.08
N GLY A 117 8.52 3.88 -1.19
CA GLY A 117 9.10 5.22 -1.17
C GLY A 117 8.11 6.26 -0.63
N GLY A 118 8.57 7.48 -0.36
CA GLY A 118 7.70 8.54 0.16
C GLY A 118 6.50 8.87 -0.73
N HIS A 119 5.39 9.27 -0.12
CA HIS A 119 4.15 9.67 -0.80
C HIS A 119 3.48 8.57 -1.66
N VAL A 120 3.75 7.31 -1.37
CA VAL A 120 3.07 6.19 -2.04
C VAL A 120 1.65 6.03 -1.49
N GLU A 121 0.70 5.83 -2.39
CA GLU A 121 -0.69 5.52 -2.04
C GLU A 121 -1.02 4.07 -2.43
N ILE A 122 -1.46 3.26 -1.46
CA ILE A 122 -1.89 1.88 -1.66
C ILE A 122 -3.38 1.78 -1.38
N GLY A 123 -4.17 1.44 -2.39
CA GLY A 123 -5.62 1.26 -2.27
C GLY A 123 -6.00 0.01 -1.48
N ASP A 124 -7.22 -0.02 -1.00
CA ASP A 124 -7.78 -1.11 -0.21
C ASP A 124 -7.63 -2.47 -0.89
N TRP A 125 -7.36 -3.51 -0.10
CA TRP A 125 -7.23 -4.87 -0.58
C TRP A 125 -6.09 -5.10 -1.59
N ALA A 126 -5.19 -4.17 -1.77
CA ALA A 126 -4.01 -4.40 -2.60
C ALA A 126 -3.05 -5.39 -1.93
N ASN A 127 -2.34 -6.15 -2.77
CA ASN A 127 -1.31 -7.09 -2.33
C ASN A 127 0.02 -6.71 -2.96
N ILE A 128 1.00 -6.40 -2.13
CA ILE A 128 2.36 -6.07 -2.54
C ILE A 128 3.25 -7.29 -2.31
N GLY A 129 3.72 -7.88 -3.38
CA GLY A 129 4.55 -9.09 -3.34
C GLY A 129 5.88 -8.90 -2.61
N GLY A 130 6.49 -9.99 -2.17
CA GLY A 130 7.76 -9.93 -1.43
C GLY A 130 8.88 -9.30 -2.27
N GLY A 131 9.69 -8.45 -1.63
CA GLY A 131 10.79 -7.75 -2.29
C GLY A 131 10.38 -6.74 -3.36
N VAL A 132 9.11 -6.35 -3.41
CA VAL A 132 8.64 -5.28 -4.32
C VAL A 132 9.11 -3.94 -3.80
N MET A 133 9.64 -3.11 -4.69
CA MET A 133 9.96 -1.71 -4.42
C MET A 133 8.97 -0.81 -5.16
N VAL A 134 8.24 0.02 -4.43
CA VAL A 134 7.32 1.02 -5.00
C VAL A 134 7.99 2.38 -4.95
N HIS A 135 8.20 2.99 -6.12
CA HIS A 135 8.86 4.29 -6.24
C HIS A 135 7.99 5.39 -5.61
N GLN A 136 8.61 6.43 -5.09
CA GLN A 136 7.89 7.58 -4.50
C GLN A 136 6.81 8.16 -5.45
N PHE A 137 5.71 8.61 -4.88
CA PHE A 137 4.53 9.17 -5.57
C PHE A 137 3.75 8.19 -6.46
N VAL A 138 4.07 6.92 -6.43
CA VAL A 138 3.31 5.90 -7.17
C VAL A 138 2.01 5.58 -6.43
N LYS A 139 0.93 5.44 -7.20
CA LYS A 139 -0.37 4.96 -6.71
C LYS A 139 -0.60 3.52 -7.13
N VAL A 140 -1.04 2.71 -6.19
CA VAL A 140 -1.41 1.31 -6.42
C VAL A 140 -2.89 1.17 -6.11
N GLY A 141 -3.69 0.89 -7.15
CA GLY A 141 -5.15 0.85 -7.04
C GLY A 141 -5.66 -0.30 -6.19
N THR A 142 -6.90 -0.15 -5.74
CA THR A 142 -7.58 -1.14 -4.91
C THR A 142 -7.64 -2.52 -5.58
N GLN A 143 -7.61 -3.59 -4.78
CA GLN A 143 -7.72 -4.97 -5.26
C GLN A 143 -6.61 -5.43 -6.23
N SER A 144 -5.58 -4.63 -6.44
CA SER A 144 -4.46 -5.00 -7.33
C SER A 144 -3.45 -5.93 -6.64
N LEU A 145 -2.64 -6.59 -7.44
CA LEU A 145 -1.55 -7.43 -6.98
C LEU A 145 -0.28 -7.14 -7.78
N ILE A 146 0.80 -6.78 -7.10
CA ILE A 146 2.13 -6.69 -7.69
C ILE A 146 2.89 -7.97 -7.37
N GLY A 147 3.33 -8.68 -8.40
CA GLY A 147 4.15 -9.89 -8.24
C GLY A 147 5.46 -9.60 -7.50
N GLY A 148 5.98 -10.59 -6.78
CA GLY A 148 7.21 -10.41 -5.98
C GLY A 148 8.46 -10.15 -6.81
N GLY A 149 9.44 -9.42 -6.23
CA GLY A 149 10.75 -9.17 -6.81
C GLY A 149 10.79 -8.08 -7.90
N PHE A 150 9.73 -7.29 -8.08
CA PHE A 150 9.68 -6.27 -9.12
C PHE A 150 9.66 -4.85 -8.55
N THR A 151 9.91 -3.87 -9.40
CA THR A 151 9.87 -2.44 -9.05
C THR A 151 8.72 -1.74 -9.78
N ALA A 152 7.83 -1.10 -9.02
CA ALA A 152 6.78 -0.24 -9.54
C ALA A 152 7.28 1.21 -9.65
N LYS A 153 7.48 1.70 -10.87
CA LYS A 153 7.89 3.09 -11.17
C LYS A 153 6.75 3.96 -11.66
N GLN A 154 5.65 3.35 -12.06
CA GLN A 154 4.43 3.96 -12.60
C GLN A 154 3.23 3.44 -11.81
N ASP A 155 2.11 4.13 -11.94
CA ASP A 155 0.87 3.79 -11.24
C ASP A 155 0.30 2.46 -11.71
N VAL A 156 -0.15 1.67 -10.76
CA VAL A 156 -0.76 0.35 -10.97
C VAL A 156 -2.27 0.48 -10.81
N PRO A 157 -3.07 0.36 -11.88
CA PRO A 157 -4.52 0.52 -11.78
C PRO A 157 -5.20 -0.55 -10.90
N PRO A 158 -6.44 -0.29 -10.43
CA PRO A 158 -7.16 -1.21 -9.56
C PRO A 158 -7.50 -2.55 -10.26
N TYR A 159 -7.75 -3.58 -9.46
CA TYR A 159 -8.27 -4.91 -9.87
C TYR A 159 -7.34 -5.78 -10.72
N ILE A 160 -6.11 -5.42 -10.96
CA ILE A 160 -5.19 -6.14 -11.88
C ILE A 160 -4.05 -6.84 -11.16
N ILE A 161 -3.43 -7.76 -11.88
CA ILE A 161 -2.15 -8.36 -11.54
C ILE A 161 -1.10 -7.78 -12.48
N VAL A 162 0.02 -7.36 -11.91
CA VAL A 162 1.18 -6.88 -12.65
C VAL A 162 2.44 -7.62 -12.25
N SER A 163 3.33 -7.86 -13.20
CA SER A 163 4.63 -8.49 -12.97
C SER A 163 5.62 -8.13 -14.09
N GLY A 164 6.88 -8.51 -13.92
CA GLY A 164 7.92 -8.31 -14.93
C GLY A 164 8.78 -7.07 -14.69
N ALA A 165 9.87 -6.97 -15.45
CA ALA A 165 10.79 -5.83 -15.44
C ALA A 165 11.02 -5.34 -16.89
N PRO A 166 10.40 -4.22 -17.29
CA PRO A 166 9.47 -3.35 -16.54
C PRO A 166 8.16 -4.06 -16.19
N LEU A 167 7.43 -3.51 -15.19
CA LEU A 167 6.09 -4.02 -14.83
C LEU A 167 5.16 -3.97 -16.03
N ARG A 168 4.37 -5.03 -16.19
CA ARG A 168 3.37 -5.15 -17.24
C ARG A 168 2.08 -5.75 -16.72
N PHE A 169 0.98 -5.41 -17.35
CA PHE A 169 -0.31 -6.03 -17.13
C PHE A 169 -0.28 -7.52 -17.47
N VAL A 170 -0.66 -8.36 -16.51
CA VAL A 170 -0.78 -9.82 -16.68
C VAL A 170 -2.24 -10.22 -16.88
N GLY A 171 -3.15 -9.58 -16.17
CA GLY A 171 -4.57 -9.86 -16.20
C GLY A 171 -5.29 -9.21 -15.03
N ILE A 172 -6.58 -9.47 -14.89
CA ILE A 172 -7.33 -9.06 -13.70
C ILE A 172 -6.99 -9.97 -12.52
N ASN A 173 -7.07 -9.46 -11.30
CA ASN A 173 -6.90 -10.24 -10.07
C ASN A 173 -8.11 -11.15 -9.81
N LYS A 174 -8.36 -12.08 -10.74
CA LYS A 174 -9.56 -12.94 -10.77
C LYS A 174 -9.82 -13.62 -9.43
N ILE A 175 -8.79 -14.27 -8.87
CA ILE A 175 -8.92 -15.04 -7.63
C ILE A 175 -9.20 -14.11 -6.44
N GLY A 176 -8.49 -12.98 -6.35
CA GLY A 176 -8.71 -11.99 -5.31
C GLY A 176 -10.12 -11.41 -5.35
N LEU A 177 -10.59 -11.01 -6.52
CA LEU A 177 -11.93 -10.49 -6.75
C LEU A 177 -13.01 -11.51 -6.41
N GLU A 178 -12.84 -12.77 -6.83
CA GLU A 178 -13.78 -13.86 -6.54
C GLU A 178 -13.92 -14.12 -5.04
N ARG A 179 -12.80 -14.19 -4.31
CA ARG A 179 -12.79 -14.37 -2.85
C ARG A 179 -13.47 -13.24 -2.10
N ARG A 180 -13.58 -12.06 -2.70
CA ARG A 180 -14.23 -10.86 -2.13
C ARG A 180 -15.63 -10.63 -2.66
N GLY A 181 -16.24 -11.64 -3.33
CA GLY A 181 -17.64 -11.63 -3.73
C GLY A 181 -17.93 -10.89 -5.03
N PHE A 182 -16.93 -10.47 -5.81
CA PHE A 182 -17.17 -9.89 -7.13
C PHE A 182 -17.78 -10.94 -8.06
N GLY A 183 -18.98 -10.69 -8.55
CA GLY A 183 -19.73 -11.59 -9.44
C GLY A 183 -18.97 -11.88 -10.75
N LYS A 184 -19.33 -12.96 -11.44
CA LYS A 184 -18.72 -13.32 -12.72
C LYS A 184 -18.88 -12.22 -13.77
N GLU A 185 -20.07 -11.61 -13.81
CA GLU A 185 -20.38 -10.52 -14.74
C GLU A 185 -19.51 -9.29 -14.49
N THR A 186 -19.41 -8.81 -13.25
CA THR A 186 -18.53 -7.69 -12.86
C THR A 186 -17.08 -7.95 -13.25
N ARG A 187 -16.59 -9.15 -12.96
CA ARG A 187 -15.19 -9.53 -13.32
C ARG A 187 -14.98 -9.54 -14.83
N GLU A 188 -15.98 -9.94 -15.61
CA GLU A 188 -15.86 -9.93 -17.08
C GLU A 188 -15.89 -8.50 -17.63
N ILE A 189 -16.71 -7.60 -17.08
CA ILE A 189 -16.72 -6.17 -17.43
C ILE A 189 -15.36 -5.52 -17.13
N ILE A 190 -14.78 -5.73 -15.94
CA ILE A 190 -13.44 -5.26 -15.59
C ILE A 190 -12.39 -5.78 -16.59
N LYS A 191 -12.45 -7.07 -16.93
CA LYS A 191 -11.54 -7.69 -17.89
C LYS A 191 -11.67 -7.09 -19.28
N GLN A 192 -12.87 -6.80 -19.74
CA GLN A 192 -13.12 -6.13 -21.04
C GLN A 192 -12.50 -4.72 -21.04
N ALA A 193 -12.66 -3.94 -19.97
CA ALA A 193 -12.05 -2.63 -19.84
C ALA A 193 -10.52 -2.70 -20.01
N TYR A 194 -9.86 -3.57 -19.26
CA TYR A 194 -8.41 -3.70 -19.31
C TYR A 194 -7.88 -4.33 -20.59
N ARG A 195 -8.63 -5.22 -21.24
CA ARG A 195 -8.28 -5.68 -22.60
C ARG A 195 -8.32 -4.56 -23.61
N LYS A 196 -9.26 -3.63 -23.50
CA LYS A 196 -9.30 -2.43 -24.35
C LYS A 196 -8.13 -1.50 -24.06
N TYR A 197 -7.80 -1.30 -22.79
CA TYR A 197 -6.75 -0.37 -22.38
C TYR A 197 -5.34 -0.89 -22.70
N PHE A 198 -5.01 -2.14 -22.36
CA PHE A 198 -3.64 -2.68 -22.46
C PHE A 198 -3.36 -3.53 -23.70
N VAL A 199 -4.39 -4.14 -24.31
CA VAL A 199 -4.18 -5.18 -25.34
C VAL A 199 -4.64 -4.72 -26.72
N SER A 200 -5.57 -3.78 -26.81
CA SER A 200 -6.06 -3.29 -28.10
C SER A 200 -5.04 -2.37 -28.78
N LYS A 201 -5.28 -2.08 -30.07
CA LYS A 201 -4.49 -1.11 -30.85
C LYS A 201 -4.92 0.36 -30.62
N LEU A 202 -5.85 0.61 -29.69
CA LEU A 202 -6.30 1.96 -29.36
C LEU A 202 -5.21 2.70 -28.59
N ASN A 203 -5.10 4.00 -28.82
CA ASN A 203 -4.33 4.83 -27.92
C ASN A 203 -5.06 5.01 -26.58
N ARG A 204 -4.36 5.55 -25.56
CA ARG A 204 -4.89 5.70 -24.20
C ARG A 204 -6.24 6.46 -24.16
N GLY A 205 -6.34 7.61 -24.85
CA GLY A 205 -7.57 8.39 -24.89
C GLY A 205 -8.72 7.64 -25.55
N GLN A 206 -8.48 7.01 -26.69
CA GLN A 206 -9.47 6.20 -27.39
C GLN A 206 -9.96 5.00 -26.55
N ALA A 207 -9.04 4.37 -25.78
CA ALA A 207 -9.40 3.27 -24.91
C ALA A 207 -10.31 3.73 -23.75
N ILE A 208 -9.98 4.86 -23.13
CA ILE A 208 -10.80 5.46 -22.08
C ILE A 208 -12.16 5.91 -22.62
N ASP A 209 -12.21 6.55 -23.77
CA ASP A 209 -13.48 6.93 -24.42
C ASP A 209 -14.35 5.71 -24.70
N TYR A 210 -13.76 4.61 -25.19
CA TYR A 210 -14.47 3.36 -25.38
C TYR A 210 -15.04 2.82 -24.06
N ILE A 211 -14.21 2.78 -22.98
CA ILE A 211 -14.63 2.31 -21.66
C ILE A 211 -15.81 3.14 -21.15
N LYS A 212 -15.72 4.46 -21.23
CA LYS A 212 -16.78 5.39 -20.79
C LYS A 212 -18.09 5.25 -21.57
N ARG A 213 -18.04 4.99 -22.88
CA ARG A 213 -19.22 5.00 -23.75
C ARG A 213 -19.83 3.63 -23.99
N SER A 214 -19.03 2.56 -23.97
CA SER A 214 -19.43 1.23 -24.46
C SER A 214 -19.56 0.17 -23.37
N LEU A 215 -19.03 0.39 -22.16
CA LEU A 215 -19.16 -0.55 -21.08
C LEU A 215 -20.20 -0.11 -20.05
N PRO A 216 -20.87 -1.06 -19.36
CA PRO A 216 -21.74 -0.73 -18.22
C PRO A 216 -20.97 0.11 -17.20
N GLN A 217 -21.55 1.25 -16.80
CA GLN A 217 -20.92 2.21 -15.89
C GLN A 217 -21.12 1.80 -14.42
N ILE A 218 -20.70 0.58 -14.09
CA ILE A 218 -20.66 0.07 -12.72
C ILE A 218 -19.56 0.78 -11.93
N GLU A 219 -19.58 0.66 -10.61
CA GLU A 219 -18.65 1.36 -9.72
C GLU A 219 -17.18 1.06 -10.05
N GLU A 220 -16.89 -0.19 -10.38
CA GLU A 220 -15.53 -0.60 -10.74
C GLU A 220 -15.01 0.07 -12.01
N ILE A 221 -15.89 0.32 -12.98
CA ILE A 221 -15.51 1.03 -14.22
C ILE A 221 -15.24 2.51 -13.93
N LYS A 222 -16.05 3.13 -13.08
CA LYS A 222 -15.80 4.51 -12.63
C LYS A 222 -14.46 4.60 -11.91
N ASN A 223 -14.19 3.70 -10.96
CA ASN A 223 -12.93 3.65 -10.23
C ASN A 223 -11.71 3.46 -11.16
N ILE A 224 -11.83 2.61 -12.19
CA ILE A 224 -10.77 2.43 -13.19
C ILE A 224 -10.50 3.74 -13.93
N VAL A 225 -11.55 4.38 -14.40
CA VAL A 225 -11.46 5.62 -15.19
C VAL A 225 -10.88 6.75 -14.35
N GLU A 226 -11.40 6.96 -13.15
CA GLU A 226 -10.93 8.00 -12.22
C GLU A 226 -9.46 7.80 -11.84
N PHE A 227 -9.07 6.55 -11.56
CA PHE A 227 -7.67 6.23 -11.27
C PHE A 227 -6.75 6.58 -12.45
N ILE A 228 -7.13 6.19 -13.67
CA ILE A 228 -6.34 6.45 -14.86
C ILE A 228 -6.28 7.95 -15.19
N ASP A 229 -7.39 8.66 -15.03
CA ASP A 229 -7.46 10.10 -15.30
C ASP A 229 -6.65 10.92 -14.26
N SER A 230 -6.59 10.46 -12.99
CA SER A 230 -5.84 11.10 -11.91
C SER A 230 -4.35 10.70 -11.83
N SER A 231 -3.88 9.84 -12.73
CA SER A 231 -2.49 9.36 -12.69
C SER A 231 -1.51 10.42 -13.21
N GLU A 232 -0.61 10.84 -12.33
CA GLU A 232 0.48 11.78 -12.64
C GLU A 232 1.78 11.08 -13.05
N ARG A 233 2.02 9.86 -12.52
CA ARG A 233 3.22 9.06 -12.81
C ARG A 233 3.10 8.26 -14.11
N GLY A 234 1.94 8.29 -14.76
CA GLY A 234 1.60 7.42 -15.89
C GLY A 234 1.28 5.99 -15.44
N ILE A 235 0.55 5.29 -16.27
CA ILE A 235 0.15 3.89 -16.01
C ILE A 235 1.21 2.95 -16.59
N ILE A 236 1.45 1.84 -15.88
CA ILE A 236 2.36 0.75 -16.27
C ILE A 236 2.16 0.26 -17.71
#